data_54f8df292f2e343114d687fe3aa53d0a
#
_entry.id   54f8df292f2e343114d687fe3aa53d0a
#
_cell.length_a   1.000
_cell.length_b   1.000
_cell.length_c   1.000
_cell.angle_alpha   90.00
_cell.angle_beta   90.00
_cell.angle_gamma   90.00
#
_symmetry.space_group_name_H-M   'P 1'
#
loop_
_entity.id
_entity.type
_entity.pdbx_description
1 polymer ?
#
loop_
_entity_poly.entity_id
_entity_poly.type
_entity_poly.pdbx_seq_one_letter_code
_entity_poly.pdbx_strand_id
1 'polypeptide(L)'
;MLNMQRLQTVLLQCAGWLLYMSLLMLIALALPADIFDSQSKHFIFLVGAVGIWRYSMGATHFIRGMIFLYGVYPYLRRKVQKMGDATDPSHVYLMVTSFRIEALTTAQVYSSVIREAINCGFPTTVVCSLVEMSDELLVKSLWAKYNPPAHVKLDIVRIAGTGKRDGLAYGFRAISRMLPDENAVVAVIDGDTVLADGVVRKTVPWFKLFPNVGGLTTNEFCEVRGGYIMSEWHKLRFAQRHI
;
A
#
# COMPACT_ATOMS: atom_id res chain seq x y z
N MET A 1 -12.41 -18.16 -24.41
CA MET A 1 -11.16 -17.62 -23.78
C MET A 1 -11.23 -17.46 -22.26
N LEU A 2 -12.37 -17.09 -21.68
CA LEU A 2 -12.52 -16.95 -20.20
C LEU A 2 -12.30 -18.25 -19.40
N ASN A 3 -12.50 -19.42 -19.98
CA ASN A 3 -12.34 -20.70 -19.27
C ASN A 3 -10.88 -21.12 -19.05
N MET A 4 -9.98 -20.76 -19.94
CA MET A 4 -8.56 -21.16 -19.86
C MET A 4 -7.80 -20.35 -18.81
N GLN A 5 -8.08 -19.06 -18.67
CA GLN A 5 -7.48 -18.22 -17.64
C GLN A 5 -7.94 -18.63 -16.22
N ARG A 6 -9.21 -18.96 -16.05
CA ARG A 6 -9.73 -19.51 -14.79
C ARG A 6 -9.08 -20.85 -14.43
N LEU A 7 -8.91 -21.73 -15.41
CA LEU A 7 -8.26 -23.01 -15.21
C LEU A 7 -6.79 -22.85 -14.80
N GLN A 8 -6.05 -21.94 -15.43
CA GLN A 8 -4.67 -21.62 -15.05
C GLN A 8 -4.56 -21.03 -13.65
N THR A 9 -5.49 -20.16 -13.26
CA THR A 9 -5.51 -19.59 -11.90
C THR A 9 -5.78 -20.66 -10.86
N VAL A 10 -6.73 -21.56 -11.11
CA VAL A 10 -7.03 -22.68 -10.20
C VAL A 10 -5.85 -23.65 -10.11
N LEU A 11 -5.22 -23.99 -11.23
CA LEU A 11 -4.03 -24.86 -11.25
C LEU A 11 -2.85 -24.25 -10.47
N LEU A 12 -2.61 -22.95 -10.63
CA LEU A 12 -1.58 -22.24 -9.86
C LEU A 12 -1.88 -22.21 -8.36
N GLN A 13 -3.14 -22.02 -7.98
CA GLN A 13 -3.56 -22.07 -6.59
C GLN A 13 -3.41 -23.49 -6.01
N CYS A 14 -3.80 -24.53 -6.76
CA CYS A 14 -3.61 -25.92 -6.34
C CYS A 14 -2.13 -26.28 -6.23
N ALA A 15 -1.28 -25.85 -7.15
CA ALA A 15 0.17 -26.05 -7.09
C ALA A 15 0.80 -25.35 -5.86
N GLY A 16 0.33 -24.15 -5.52
CA GLY A 16 0.74 -23.46 -4.31
C GLY A 16 0.39 -24.20 -3.02
N TRP A 17 -0.82 -24.75 -2.95
CA TRP A 17 -1.26 -25.58 -1.84
C TRP A 17 -0.47 -26.90 -1.72
N LEU A 18 -0.22 -27.57 -2.84
CA LEU A 18 0.59 -28.78 -2.85
C LEU A 18 2.02 -28.53 -2.40
N LEU A 19 2.64 -27.45 -2.85
CA LEU A 19 3.97 -27.05 -2.42
C LEU A 19 4.00 -26.76 -0.90
N TYR A 20 2.99 -26.05 -0.41
CA TYR A 20 2.85 -25.75 1.01
C TYR A 20 2.69 -27.02 1.87
N MET A 21 1.81 -27.92 1.47
CA MET A 21 1.60 -29.19 2.18
C MET A 21 2.84 -30.08 2.14
N SER A 22 3.56 -30.11 0.99
CA SER A 22 4.84 -30.85 0.88
C SER A 22 5.91 -30.26 1.82
N LEU A 23 5.99 -28.95 1.93
CA LEU A 23 6.91 -28.27 2.85
C LEU A 23 6.56 -28.58 4.31
N LEU A 24 5.28 -28.56 4.67
CA LEU A 24 4.82 -28.95 6.01
C LEU A 24 5.18 -30.39 6.34
N MET A 25 5.00 -31.30 5.39
CA MET A 25 5.34 -32.71 5.55
C MET A 25 6.84 -32.92 5.73
N LEU A 26 7.68 -32.23 4.96
CA LEU A 26 9.13 -32.25 5.12
C LEU A 26 9.58 -31.72 6.48
N ILE A 27 8.97 -30.62 6.95
CA ILE A 27 9.25 -30.09 8.29
C ILE A 27 8.83 -31.11 9.37
N ALA A 28 7.65 -31.70 9.23
CA ALA A 28 7.17 -32.70 10.19
C ALA A 28 8.07 -33.96 10.24
N LEU A 29 8.61 -34.38 9.08
CA LEU A 29 9.56 -35.48 8.99
C LEU A 29 10.96 -35.16 9.55
N ALA A 30 11.33 -33.87 9.52
CA ALA A 30 12.61 -33.39 10.04
C ALA A 30 12.59 -33.17 11.58
N LEU A 31 11.42 -33.18 12.22
CA LEU A 31 11.30 -33.01 13.67
C LEU A 31 11.76 -34.28 14.38
N PRO A 32 12.55 -34.17 15.49
CA PRO A 32 12.94 -35.31 16.31
C PRO A 32 11.72 -36.06 16.85
N ALA A 33 11.76 -37.39 16.80
CA ALA A 33 10.67 -38.25 17.29
C ALA A 33 10.30 -38.02 18.77
N ASP A 34 11.27 -37.56 19.57
CA ASP A 34 11.11 -37.25 20.99
C ASP A 34 10.13 -36.10 21.27
N ILE A 35 9.88 -35.23 20.31
CA ILE A 35 8.83 -34.19 20.42
C ILE A 35 7.43 -34.80 20.47
N PHE A 36 7.29 -36.07 20.03
CA PHE A 36 6.04 -36.80 20.00
C PHE A 36 5.90 -37.82 21.16
N ASP A 37 6.87 -37.85 22.09
CA ASP A 37 6.82 -38.76 23.26
C ASP A 37 6.12 -38.07 24.46
N SER A 38 5.35 -38.63 25.07
CA SER A 38 4.20 -39.29 25.50
C SER A 38 3.54 -38.92 26.84
N GLN A 39 3.95 -37.99 27.67
CA GLN A 39 3.21 -37.70 28.91
C GLN A 39 2.24 -36.51 28.87
N SER A 40 2.29 -35.74 27.83
CA SER A 40 1.34 -34.63 27.59
C SER A 40 0.91 -34.51 26.11
N LYS A 41 0.60 -35.64 25.50
CA LYS A 41 0.40 -35.83 24.06
C LYS A 41 -0.55 -34.79 23.41
N HIS A 42 -1.65 -34.49 24.06
CA HIS A 42 -2.65 -33.62 23.42
C HIS A 42 -2.26 -32.15 23.40
N PHE A 43 -1.70 -31.62 24.46
CA PHE A 43 -1.31 -30.21 24.55
C PHE A 43 -0.07 -29.90 23.70
N ILE A 44 0.96 -30.77 23.82
CA ILE A 44 2.20 -30.62 23.02
C ILE A 44 1.90 -30.78 21.52
N PHE A 45 1.02 -31.69 21.13
CA PHE A 45 0.60 -31.86 19.75
C PHE A 45 -0.11 -30.61 19.21
N LEU A 46 -1.06 -30.07 19.96
CA LEU A 46 -1.80 -28.87 19.54
C LEU A 46 -0.87 -27.66 19.41
N VAL A 47 -0.04 -27.41 20.43
CA VAL A 47 0.92 -26.28 20.41
C VAL A 47 2.00 -26.50 19.35
N GLY A 48 2.48 -27.72 19.16
CA GLY A 48 3.43 -28.09 18.13
C GLY A 48 2.84 -27.89 16.72
N ALA A 49 1.61 -28.34 16.47
CA ALA A 49 0.94 -28.17 15.19
C ALA A 49 0.71 -26.67 14.85
N VAL A 50 0.24 -25.88 15.81
CA VAL A 50 0.07 -24.43 15.65
C VAL A 50 1.44 -23.75 15.43
N GLY A 51 2.46 -24.15 16.16
CA GLY A 51 3.82 -23.65 16.01
C GLY A 51 4.37 -23.95 14.60
N ILE A 52 4.31 -25.19 14.15
CA ILE A 52 4.75 -25.62 12.82
C ILE A 52 4.01 -24.82 11.74
N TRP A 53 2.69 -24.73 11.84
CA TRP A 53 1.89 -23.95 10.90
C TRP A 53 2.33 -22.49 10.84
N ARG A 54 2.48 -21.84 11.99
CA ARG A 54 2.88 -20.44 12.08
C ARG A 54 4.29 -20.18 11.52
N TYR A 55 5.27 -21.01 11.91
CA TYR A 55 6.65 -20.86 11.47
C TYR A 55 6.83 -21.21 9.99
N SER A 56 6.13 -22.22 9.49
CA SER A 56 6.16 -22.55 8.06
C SER A 56 5.53 -21.46 7.20
N MET A 57 4.43 -20.85 7.66
CA MET A 57 3.87 -19.65 7.00
C MET A 57 4.87 -18.49 6.99
N GLY A 58 5.52 -18.23 8.13
CA GLY A 58 6.56 -17.23 8.23
C GLY A 58 7.73 -17.48 7.27
N ALA A 59 8.23 -18.72 7.22
CA ALA A 59 9.29 -19.12 6.31
C ALA A 59 8.87 -18.98 4.84
N THR A 60 7.66 -19.41 4.51
CA THR A 60 7.11 -19.26 3.14
C THR A 60 7.01 -17.78 2.72
N HIS A 61 6.48 -16.94 3.60
CA HIS A 61 6.42 -15.49 3.32
C HIS A 61 7.82 -14.88 3.19
N PHE A 62 8.76 -15.27 4.04
CA PHE A 62 10.13 -14.80 3.95
C PHE A 62 10.78 -15.19 2.62
N ILE A 63 10.67 -16.45 2.20
CA ILE A 63 11.21 -16.93 0.92
C ILE A 63 10.57 -16.19 -0.26
N ARG A 64 9.23 -16.05 -0.26
CA ARG A 64 8.52 -15.28 -1.28
C ARG A 64 9.00 -13.83 -1.33
N GLY A 65 9.18 -13.21 -0.17
CA GLY A 65 9.69 -11.85 -0.07
C GLY A 65 11.10 -11.71 -0.64
N MET A 66 11.99 -12.64 -0.33
CA MET A 66 13.34 -12.66 -0.88
C MET A 66 13.34 -12.81 -2.41
N ILE A 67 12.55 -13.75 -2.94
CA ILE A 67 12.39 -13.93 -4.39
C ILE A 67 11.84 -12.66 -5.03
N PHE A 68 10.83 -12.06 -4.42
CA PHE A 68 10.24 -10.82 -4.93
C PHE A 68 11.25 -9.66 -4.91
N LEU A 69 11.87 -9.38 -3.78
CA LEU A 69 12.76 -8.24 -3.60
C LEU A 69 14.02 -8.31 -4.48
N TYR A 70 14.63 -9.49 -4.59
CA TYR A 70 15.91 -9.64 -5.27
C TYR A 70 15.80 -10.14 -6.72
N GLY A 71 14.69 -10.78 -7.06
CA GLY A 71 14.45 -11.31 -8.41
C GLY A 71 13.39 -10.55 -9.19
N VAL A 72 12.13 -10.66 -8.72
CA VAL A 72 10.96 -10.21 -9.48
C VAL A 72 10.87 -8.69 -9.55
N TYR A 73 10.99 -8.00 -8.42
CA TYR A 73 10.84 -6.55 -8.35
C TYR A 73 11.88 -5.79 -9.18
N PRO A 74 13.20 -6.09 -9.13
CA PRO A 74 14.18 -5.44 -9.98
C PRO A 74 13.94 -5.68 -11.47
N TYR A 75 13.49 -6.87 -11.85
CA TYR A 75 13.13 -7.18 -13.24
C TYR A 75 11.94 -6.33 -13.70
N LEU A 76 10.85 -6.31 -12.92
CA LEU A 76 9.66 -5.52 -13.23
C LEU A 76 9.96 -4.02 -13.26
N ARG A 77 10.75 -3.52 -12.32
CA ARG A 77 11.16 -2.12 -12.27
C ARG A 77 11.92 -1.70 -13.54
N ARG A 78 12.84 -2.53 -14.04
CA ARG A 78 13.53 -2.28 -15.32
C ARG A 78 12.53 -2.24 -16.48
N LYS A 79 11.52 -3.11 -16.47
CA LYS A 79 10.48 -3.15 -17.50
C LYS A 79 9.64 -1.87 -17.47
N VAL A 80 9.20 -1.42 -16.30
CA VAL A 80 8.49 -0.15 -16.11
C VAL A 80 9.32 1.04 -16.62
N GLN A 81 10.60 1.10 -16.25
CA GLN A 81 11.48 2.19 -16.69
C GLN A 81 11.65 2.29 -18.21
N LYS A 82 11.53 1.17 -18.94
CA LYS A 82 11.60 1.15 -20.41
C LYS A 82 10.31 1.59 -21.09
N MET A 83 9.19 1.70 -20.37
CA MET A 83 7.89 2.05 -20.97
C MET A 83 7.76 3.56 -21.26
N GLY A 84 8.54 4.40 -20.57
CA GLY A 84 8.57 5.86 -20.81
C GLY A 84 7.23 6.54 -20.63
N ASP A 85 7.02 7.63 -21.35
CA ASP A 85 5.84 8.52 -21.24
C ASP A 85 4.53 7.90 -21.75
N ALA A 86 4.58 6.76 -22.44
CA ALA A 86 3.38 6.01 -22.85
C ALA A 86 2.52 5.52 -21.67
N THR A 87 3.02 5.68 -20.44
CA THR A 87 2.34 5.32 -19.21
C THR A 87 1.68 6.47 -18.49
N ASP A 88 1.74 7.68 -19.04
CA ASP A 88 1.22 8.88 -18.39
C ASP A 88 -0.30 8.80 -18.23
N PRO A 89 -0.82 9.09 -17.03
CA PRO A 89 -2.25 9.12 -16.78
C PRO A 89 -2.86 10.39 -17.37
N SER A 90 -4.14 10.34 -17.72
CA SER A 90 -4.88 11.53 -18.16
C SER A 90 -5.05 12.53 -17.02
N HIS A 91 -5.24 12.04 -15.80
CA HIS A 91 -5.40 12.86 -14.59
C HIS A 91 -5.01 12.06 -13.35
N VAL A 92 -4.47 12.74 -12.34
CA VAL A 92 -4.18 12.17 -11.02
C VAL A 92 -5.00 12.88 -9.96
N TYR A 93 -5.72 12.10 -9.16
CA TYR A 93 -6.44 12.59 -8.00
C TYR A 93 -5.70 12.17 -6.74
N LEU A 94 -5.17 13.12 -5.99
CA LEU A 94 -4.53 12.89 -4.70
C LEU A 94 -5.55 13.17 -3.59
N MET A 95 -6.22 12.13 -3.10
CA MET A 95 -7.25 12.24 -2.09
C MET A 95 -6.66 12.04 -0.70
N VAL A 96 -6.71 13.08 0.13
CA VAL A 96 -6.24 13.06 1.52
C VAL A 96 -7.43 13.08 2.47
N THR A 97 -7.47 12.14 3.40
CA THR A 97 -8.48 12.10 4.46
C THR A 97 -7.85 12.52 5.79
N SER A 98 -8.21 13.70 6.28
CA SER A 98 -7.74 14.21 7.58
C SER A 98 -8.86 14.20 8.61
N PHE A 99 -8.63 13.55 9.74
CA PHE A 99 -9.58 13.47 10.83
C PHE A 99 -8.87 13.60 12.18
N ARG A 100 -9.01 14.77 12.82
CA ARG A 100 -8.46 15.08 14.15
C ARG A 100 -6.96 14.78 14.28
N ILE A 101 -6.18 15.23 13.31
CA ILE A 101 -4.72 15.07 13.27
C ILE A 101 -4.09 16.34 13.81
N GLU A 102 -2.93 16.22 14.45
CA GLU A 102 -2.14 17.34 14.92
C GLU A 102 -1.78 18.28 13.75
N ALA A 103 -1.88 19.59 13.97
CA ALA A 103 -1.64 20.61 12.95
C ALA A 103 -0.27 20.51 12.28
N LEU A 104 0.78 20.14 13.02
CA LEU A 104 2.12 19.95 12.46
C LEU A 104 2.17 18.78 11.50
N THR A 105 1.57 17.64 11.85
CA THR A 105 1.47 16.46 10.99
C THR A 105 0.64 16.78 9.75
N THR A 106 -0.51 17.45 9.91
CA THR A 106 -1.34 17.92 8.79
C THR A 106 -0.53 18.82 7.85
N ALA A 107 0.25 19.76 8.39
CA ALA A 107 1.10 20.62 7.57
C ALA A 107 2.17 19.86 6.79
N GLN A 108 2.79 18.85 7.38
CA GLN A 108 3.79 18.00 6.73
C GLN A 108 3.17 17.17 5.61
N VAL A 109 2.04 16.53 5.87
CA VAL A 109 1.31 15.71 4.88
C VAL A 109 0.91 16.56 3.68
N TYR A 110 0.17 17.66 3.89
CA TYR A 110 -0.29 18.50 2.79
C TYR A 110 0.85 19.17 2.05
N SER A 111 1.95 19.54 2.73
CA SER A 111 3.15 20.04 2.06
C SER A 111 3.76 18.99 1.14
N SER A 112 3.81 17.74 1.55
CA SER A 112 4.32 16.64 0.72
C SER A 112 3.42 16.35 -0.49
N VAL A 113 2.11 16.35 -0.26
CA VAL A 113 1.09 16.13 -1.31
C VAL A 113 1.12 17.24 -2.36
N ILE A 114 1.18 18.50 -1.93
CA ILE A 114 1.24 19.65 -2.87
C ILE A 114 2.54 19.61 -3.68
N ARG A 115 3.68 19.33 -3.04
CA ARG A 115 4.96 19.18 -3.74
C ARG A 115 4.92 18.05 -4.77
N GLU A 116 4.37 16.90 -4.39
CA GLU A 116 4.26 15.75 -5.29
C GLU A 116 3.30 16.06 -6.45
N ALA A 117 2.17 16.75 -6.20
CA ALA A 117 1.25 17.20 -7.24
C ALA A 117 1.92 18.12 -8.25
N ILE A 118 2.81 19.02 -7.79
CA ILE A 118 3.57 19.93 -8.68
C ILE A 118 4.64 19.13 -9.44
N ASN A 119 5.38 18.26 -8.77
CA ASN A 119 6.57 17.62 -9.32
C ASN A 119 6.26 16.42 -10.21
N CYS A 120 5.08 15.79 -10.07
CA CYS A 120 4.71 14.65 -10.91
C CYS A 120 4.52 15.03 -12.39
N GLY A 121 4.23 16.31 -12.70
CA GLY A 121 4.09 16.82 -14.06
C GLY A 121 2.81 16.39 -14.76
N PHE A 122 1.89 15.71 -14.07
CA PHE A 122 0.58 15.33 -14.61
C PHE A 122 -0.51 16.34 -14.24
N PRO A 123 -1.60 16.46 -15.03
CA PRO A 123 -2.79 17.14 -14.55
C PRO A 123 -3.25 16.51 -13.23
N THR A 124 -3.27 17.30 -12.16
CA THR A 124 -3.51 16.77 -10.82
C THR A 124 -4.55 17.56 -10.07
N THR A 125 -5.44 16.88 -9.36
CA THR A 125 -6.36 17.49 -8.40
C THR A 125 -6.10 16.93 -7.00
N VAL A 126 -5.76 17.81 -6.07
CA VAL A 126 -5.66 17.47 -4.64
C VAL A 126 -7.04 17.60 -4.04
N VAL A 127 -7.61 16.47 -3.60
CA VAL A 127 -8.95 16.40 -2.97
C VAL A 127 -8.76 16.24 -1.47
N CYS A 128 -9.14 17.25 -0.73
CA CYS A 128 -8.97 17.30 0.73
C CYS A 128 -10.29 17.03 1.42
N SER A 129 -10.43 15.88 2.08
CA SER A 129 -11.58 15.58 2.92
C SER A 129 -11.29 16.02 4.36
N LEU A 130 -11.92 17.13 4.79
CA LEU A 130 -11.60 17.82 6.03
C LEU A 130 -12.83 17.97 6.92
N VAL A 131 -12.61 17.92 8.24
CA VAL A 131 -13.63 18.17 9.27
C VAL A 131 -13.49 19.56 9.85
N GLU A 132 -12.27 19.93 10.27
CA GLU A 132 -12.04 21.14 11.04
C GLU A 132 -11.76 22.35 10.13
N MET A 133 -12.27 23.52 10.54
CA MET A 133 -11.99 24.78 9.85
C MET A 133 -10.50 25.16 9.91
N SER A 134 -9.83 24.85 11.01
CA SER A 134 -8.39 25.06 11.18
C SER A 134 -7.56 24.35 10.12
N ASP A 135 -7.92 23.09 9.80
CA ASP A 135 -7.24 22.30 8.78
C ASP A 135 -7.46 22.90 7.38
N GLU A 136 -8.69 23.38 7.09
CA GLU A 136 -8.99 24.06 5.84
C GLU A 136 -8.16 25.33 5.65
N LEU A 137 -8.05 26.17 6.70
CA LEU A 137 -7.25 27.37 6.67
C LEU A 137 -5.75 27.05 6.48
N LEU A 138 -5.27 26.00 7.15
CA LEU A 138 -3.90 25.52 7.01
C LEU A 138 -3.62 25.06 5.58
N VAL A 139 -4.49 24.23 4.99
CA VAL A 139 -4.35 23.76 3.60
C VAL A 139 -4.35 24.92 2.62
N LYS A 140 -5.28 25.88 2.77
CA LYS A 140 -5.33 27.08 1.92
C LYS A 140 -4.07 27.95 2.04
N SER A 141 -3.52 28.10 3.26
CA SER A 141 -2.28 28.83 3.47
C SER A 141 -1.08 28.15 2.80
N LEU A 142 -0.98 26.81 2.91
CA LEU A 142 0.05 26.03 2.23
C LEU A 142 -0.11 26.12 0.71
N TRP A 143 -1.35 26.03 0.21
CA TRP A 143 -1.62 26.20 -1.22
C TRP A 143 -1.14 27.54 -1.77
N ALA A 144 -1.48 28.62 -1.07
CA ALA A 144 -1.00 29.97 -1.44
C ALA A 144 0.53 30.08 -1.37
N LYS A 145 1.16 29.46 -0.36
CA LYS A 145 2.62 29.45 -0.21
C LYS A 145 3.34 28.72 -1.35
N TYR A 146 2.83 27.56 -1.76
CA TYR A 146 3.45 26.77 -2.84
C TYR A 146 3.12 27.29 -4.22
N ASN A 147 2.04 28.07 -4.35
CA ASN A 147 1.56 28.64 -5.61
C ASN A 147 1.59 27.64 -6.78
N PRO A 148 0.81 26.54 -6.74
CA PRO A 148 0.87 25.51 -7.75
C PRO A 148 0.52 26.02 -9.15
N PRO A 149 1.09 25.41 -10.20
CA PRO A 149 0.77 25.78 -11.58
C PRO A 149 -0.67 25.42 -11.96
N ALA A 150 -1.19 25.99 -13.04
CA ALA A 150 -2.61 25.90 -13.44
C ALA A 150 -3.12 24.47 -13.70
N HIS A 151 -2.24 23.51 -14.01
CA HIS A 151 -2.60 22.10 -14.19
C HIS A 151 -2.80 21.34 -12.86
N VAL A 152 -2.47 21.97 -11.73
CA VAL A 152 -2.70 21.44 -10.39
C VAL A 152 -3.86 22.19 -9.74
N LYS A 153 -4.89 21.47 -9.30
CA LYS A 153 -6.11 22.02 -8.71
C LYS A 153 -6.29 21.56 -7.27
N LEU A 154 -6.99 22.35 -6.47
CA LEU A 154 -7.39 22.02 -5.12
C LEU A 154 -8.90 21.93 -5.04
N ASP A 155 -9.41 20.83 -4.47
CA ASP A 155 -10.81 20.65 -4.12
C ASP A 155 -10.94 20.32 -2.63
N ILE A 156 -11.72 21.08 -1.91
CA ILE A 156 -11.92 20.93 -0.47
C ILE A 156 -13.32 20.41 -0.21
N VAL A 157 -13.39 19.21 0.32
CA VAL A 157 -14.65 18.53 0.69
C VAL A 157 -14.81 18.57 2.20
N ARG A 158 -15.75 19.37 2.67
CA ARG A 158 -16.09 19.42 4.09
C ARG A 158 -17.04 18.30 4.48
N ILE A 159 -16.72 17.62 5.58
CA ILE A 159 -17.49 16.51 6.10
C ILE A 159 -17.91 16.75 7.56
N ALA A 160 -18.98 16.11 8.00
CA ALA A 160 -19.53 16.28 9.33
C ALA A 160 -18.74 15.62 10.48
N GLY A 161 -17.63 14.91 10.16
CA GLY A 161 -16.76 14.36 11.20
C GLY A 161 -17.19 13.03 11.79
N THR A 162 -17.95 12.23 11.05
CA THR A 162 -18.45 10.91 11.47
C THR A 162 -17.41 9.78 11.36
N GLY A 163 -16.27 10.05 10.73
CA GLY A 163 -15.12 9.15 10.69
C GLY A 163 -14.42 9.05 9.32
N LYS A 164 -13.33 8.28 9.27
CA LYS A 164 -12.51 8.09 8.07
C LYS A 164 -13.32 7.54 6.87
N ARG A 165 -14.27 6.64 7.12
CA ARG A 165 -15.09 6.05 6.04
C ARG A 165 -15.94 7.09 5.33
N ASP A 166 -16.50 8.04 6.06
CA ASP A 166 -17.26 9.15 5.47
C ASP A 166 -16.35 10.08 4.68
N GLY A 167 -15.16 10.38 5.22
CA GLY A 167 -14.15 11.13 4.50
C GLY A 167 -13.81 10.53 3.14
N LEU A 168 -13.61 9.22 3.10
CA LEU A 168 -13.39 8.48 1.85
C LEU A 168 -14.61 8.55 0.92
N ALA A 169 -15.82 8.30 1.45
CA ALA A 169 -17.05 8.31 0.65
C ALA A 169 -17.33 9.67 0.01
N TYR A 170 -17.17 10.76 0.75
CA TYR A 170 -17.35 12.11 0.22
C TYR A 170 -16.24 12.49 -0.76
N GLY A 171 -14.98 12.13 -0.49
CA GLY A 171 -13.87 12.34 -1.41
C GLY A 171 -14.09 11.61 -2.75
N PHE A 172 -14.46 10.33 -2.72
CA PHE A 172 -14.79 9.60 -3.94
C PHE A 172 -15.99 10.16 -4.69
N ARG A 173 -17.02 10.64 -3.99
CA ARG A 173 -18.16 11.33 -4.63
C ARG A 173 -17.73 12.63 -5.31
N ALA A 174 -16.85 13.39 -4.70
CA ALA A 174 -16.29 14.60 -5.32
C ALA A 174 -15.52 14.26 -6.61
N ILE A 175 -14.63 13.25 -6.55
CA ILE A 175 -13.90 12.77 -7.73
C ILE A 175 -14.87 12.27 -8.81
N SER A 176 -15.87 11.47 -8.47
CA SER A 176 -16.86 10.95 -9.43
C SER A 176 -17.63 12.06 -10.16
N ARG A 177 -17.90 13.20 -9.50
CA ARG A 177 -18.54 14.36 -10.13
C ARG A 177 -17.65 15.07 -11.13
N MET A 178 -16.34 14.88 -11.04
CA MET A 178 -15.37 15.41 -12.02
C MET A 178 -15.27 14.54 -13.28
N LEU A 179 -16.02 13.42 -13.34
CA LEU A 179 -16.11 12.49 -14.46
C LEU A 179 -14.73 12.01 -14.94
N PRO A 180 -13.94 11.35 -14.05
CA PRO A 180 -12.64 10.82 -14.43
C PRO A 180 -12.78 9.82 -15.58
N ASP A 181 -11.85 9.85 -16.52
CA ASP A 181 -11.78 8.88 -17.59
C ASP A 181 -11.09 7.56 -17.14
N GLU A 182 -11.03 6.59 -18.04
CA GLU A 182 -10.48 5.26 -17.75
C GLU A 182 -8.96 5.26 -17.46
N ASN A 183 -8.24 6.31 -17.86
CA ASN A 183 -6.80 6.45 -17.62
C ASN A 183 -6.49 7.33 -16.41
N ALA A 184 -7.51 7.83 -15.72
CA ALA A 184 -7.32 8.59 -14.49
C ALA A 184 -6.94 7.68 -13.33
N VAL A 185 -6.07 8.17 -12.45
CA VAL A 185 -5.58 7.44 -11.28
C VAL A 185 -5.98 8.18 -10.00
N VAL A 186 -6.51 7.45 -9.04
CA VAL A 186 -6.84 7.96 -7.71
C VAL A 186 -5.86 7.39 -6.68
N ALA A 187 -5.10 8.25 -6.03
CA ALA A 187 -4.27 7.91 -4.88
C ALA A 187 -5.00 8.29 -3.58
N VAL A 188 -5.25 7.32 -2.73
CA VAL A 188 -5.82 7.53 -1.39
C VAL A 188 -4.68 7.64 -0.39
N ILE A 189 -4.63 8.75 0.34
CA ILE A 189 -3.55 9.10 1.25
C ILE A 189 -4.15 9.30 2.64
N ASP A 190 -3.59 8.62 3.62
CA ASP A 190 -3.98 8.81 5.02
C ASP A 190 -3.45 10.17 5.52
N GLY A 191 -4.22 10.80 6.39
CA GLY A 191 -3.90 12.15 6.88
C GLY A 191 -2.63 12.27 7.73
N ASP A 192 -2.01 11.15 8.07
CA ASP A 192 -0.73 11.04 8.79
C ASP A 192 0.41 10.48 7.91
N THR A 193 0.17 10.33 6.60
CA THR A 193 1.12 9.76 5.64
C THR A 193 1.80 10.85 4.82
N VAL A 194 3.10 11.01 4.98
CA VAL A 194 3.94 11.91 4.19
C VAL A 194 4.39 11.21 2.91
N LEU A 195 4.12 11.80 1.75
CA LEU A 195 4.53 11.26 0.46
C LEU A 195 6.04 11.45 0.23
N ALA A 196 6.70 10.39 -0.24
CA ALA A 196 8.07 10.47 -0.72
C ALA A 196 8.13 11.10 -2.12
N ASP A 197 9.19 11.82 -2.41
CA ASP A 197 9.37 12.52 -3.69
C ASP A 197 9.37 11.55 -4.88
N GLY A 198 8.55 11.88 -5.87
CA GLY A 198 8.38 11.11 -7.10
C GLY A 198 7.58 9.82 -6.93
N VAL A 199 6.83 9.64 -5.83
CA VAL A 199 6.04 8.42 -5.59
C VAL A 199 4.98 8.23 -6.67
N VAL A 200 4.29 9.28 -7.10
CA VAL A 200 3.26 9.20 -8.14
C VAL A 200 3.88 8.74 -9.46
N ARG A 201 4.92 9.40 -9.91
CA ARG A 201 5.60 9.07 -11.17
C ARG A 201 6.22 7.67 -11.19
N LYS A 202 6.64 7.16 -10.04
CA LYS A 202 7.18 5.79 -9.89
C LYS A 202 6.09 4.73 -9.79
N THR A 203 4.87 5.10 -9.39
CA THR A 203 3.76 4.17 -9.11
C THR A 203 2.82 4.00 -10.30
N VAL A 204 2.44 5.09 -10.97
CA VAL A 204 1.48 5.09 -12.08
C VAL A 204 1.82 4.09 -13.20
N PRO A 205 3.07 3.95 -13.64
CA PRO A 205 3.41 3.04 -14.73
C PRO A 205 3.11 1.57 -14.47
N TRP A 206 2.97 1.17 -13.20
CA TRP A 206 2.66 -0.22 -12.85
C TRP A 206 1.27 -0.65 -13.29
N PHE A 207 0.29 0.27 -13.36
CA PHE A 207 -1.04 -0.03 -13.91
C PHE A 207 -1.00 -0.43 -15.40
N LYS A 208 -0.09 0.20 -16.17
CA LYS A 208 0.10 -0.17 -17.58
C LYS A 208 0.85 -1.51 -17.74
N LEU A 209 1.77 -1.83 -16.82
CA LEU A 209 2.44 -3.12 -16.81
C LEU A 209 1.47 -4.26 -16.46
N PHE A 210 0.47 -3.99 -15.63
CA PHE A 210 -0.53 -4.94 -15.15
C PHE A 210 -1.95 -4.43 -15.41
N PRO A 211 -2.44 -4.47 -16.66
CA PRO A 211 -3.72 -3.85 -17.04
C PRO A 211 -4.95 -4.46 -16.33
N ASN A 212 -4.82 -5.65 -15.74
CA ASN A 212 -5.88 -6.30 -14.98
C ASN A 212 -5.87 -5.94 -13.48
N VAL A 213 -4.93 -5.09 -13.04
CA VAL A 213 -4.81 -4.65 -11.64
C VAL A 213 -5.57 -3.35 -11.47
N GLY A 214 -6.63 -3.38 -10.66
CA GLY A 214 -7.45 -2.20 -10.35
C GLY A 214 -6.94 -1.36 -9.17
N GLY A 215 -5.95 -1.84 -8.42
CA GLY A 215 -5.36 -1.12 -7.30
C GLY A 215 -4.00 -1.67 -6.92
N LEU A 216 -3.16 -0.82 -6.38
CA LEU A 216 -1.85 -1.18 -5.85
C LEU A 216 -1.54 -0.35 -4.59
N THR A 217 -0.63 -0.82 -3.77
CA THR A 217 -0.13 -0.09 -2.60
C THR A 217 1.36 0.17 -2.75
N THR A 218 1.81 1.24 -2.14
CA THR A 218 3.23 1.60 -2.06
C THR A 218 3.85 1.06 -0.78
N ASN A 219 5.17 0.99 -0.72
CA ASN A 219 5.87 0.67 0.51
C ASN A 219 5.72 1.82 1.52
N GLU A 220 5.40 1.47 2.75
CA GLU A 220 5.30 2.40 3.86
C GLU A 220 6.51 2.25 4.78
N PHE A 221 7.05 3.39 5.23
CA PHE A 221 8.08 3.44 6.25
C PHE A 221 7.50 4.16 7.47
N CYS A 222 7.58 3.50 8.62
CA CYS A 222 7.13 4.10 9.86
C CYS A 222 8.28 4.87 10.51
N GLU A 223 8.08 6.17 10.75
CA GLU A 223 8.98 6.97 11.58
C GLU A 223 8.63 6.73 13.05
N VAL A 224 9.52 6.06 13.78
CA VAL A 224 9.31 5.74 15.19
C VAL A 224 10.22 6.62 16.06
N ARG A 225 9.59 7.44 16.88
CA ARG A 225 10.28 8.18 17.93
C ARG A 225 10.44 7.25 19.14
N GLY A 226 11.62 6.68 19.34
CA GLY A 226 11.88 5.76 20.43
C GLY A 226 13.34 5.28 20.47
N GLY A 227 13.66 4.45 21.47
CA GLY A 227 14.98 3.82 21.54
C GLY A 227 15.26 2.90 20.33
N TYR A 228 16.54 2.66 20.07
CA TYR A 228 17.01 1.88 18.91
C TYR A 228 16.24 0.56 18.72
N ILE A 229 16.06 -0.23 19.78
CA ILE A 229 15.38 -1.53 19.73
C ILE A 229 13.93 -1.39 19.26
N MET A 230 13.19 -0.41 19.78
CA MET A 230 11.78 -0.19 19.38
C MET A 230 11.68 0.30 17.94
N SER A 231 12.61 1.16 17.50
CA SER A 231 12.67 1.63 16.12
C SER A 231 12.89 0.46 15.14
N GLU A 232 13.88 -0.42 15.41
CA GLU A 232 14.14 -1.57 14.55
C GLU A 232 13.00 -2.60 14.58
N TRP A 233 12.39 -2.82 15.74
CA TRP A 233 11.20 -3.67 15.85
C TRP A 233 10.04 -3.18 14.97
N HIS A 234 9.75 -1.88 14.99
CA HIS A 234 8.71 -1.29 14.16
C HIS A 234 9.03 -1.37 12.67
N LYS A 235 10.27 -1.10 12.27
CA LYS A 235 10.72 -1.25 10.87
C LYS A 235 10.51 -2.68 10.38
N LEU A 236 10.91 -3.69 11.15
CA LEU A 236 10.71 -5.10 10.83
C LEU A 236 9.22 -5.45 10.73
N ARG A 237 8.39 -4.94 11.66
CA ARG A 237 6.95 -5.18 11.64
C ARG A 237 6.27 -4.59 10.40
N PHE A 238 6.69 -3.39 9.97
CA PHE A 238 6.18 -2.79 8.74
C PHE A 238 6.68 -3.51 7.50
N ALA A 239 7.96 -3.88 7.45
CA ALA A 239 8.51 -4.66 6.34
C ALA A 239 7.75 -5.98 6.11
N GLN A 240 7.29 -6.64 7.17
CA GLN A 240 6.49 -7.88 7.06
C GLN A 240 5.13 -7.70 6.36
N ARG A 241 4.57 -6.48 6.31
CA ARG A 241 3.28 -6.22 5.63
C ARG A 241 3.40 -6.17 4.12
N HIS A 242 4.61 -5.96 3.58
CA HIS A 242 4.87 -5.76 2.16
C HIS A 242 5.51 -6.99 1.48
N ILE A 243 5.69 -8.07 2.23
CA ILE A 243 6.17 -9.36 1.78
C ILE A 243 5.00 -10.36 1.75
#